data_66ba6e81bdf5d5c7972d393b964d1cc1
#
_entry.id   66ba6e81bdf5d5c7972d393b964d1cc1
#
_cell.length_a   1.000
_cell.length_b   1.000
_cell.length_c   1.000
_cell.angle_alpha   90.00
_cell.angle_beta   90.00
_cell.angle_gamma   90.00
#
_symmetry.space_group_name_H-M   'P 1'
#
loop_
_entity.id
_entity.type
_entity.pdbx_description
1 polymer ?
#
loop_
_entity_poly.entity_id
_entity_poly.type
_entity_poly.pdbx_seq_one_letter_code
_entity_poly.pdbx_strand_id
1 'polypeptide(L)'
;GQKKTNACREIFAVELPWLVDVFGGIKALHVFHKKASKLEIAYDDLYQILVEHDSGILGSLTVDVISPEAKRELEVWGEEFCIRWKGSPKTLYRYDKEKKGFEEVSLYERVEHMREYSQFVVENAYYEELVNFIGTVEGKAAPRWSFEQDREILSWIDRIEA
;
A
#
# COMPACT_ATOMS: atom_id res chain seq x y z
N GLY A 1 -22.42 17.41 -7.15
CA GLY A 1 -21.13 18.05 -6.91
C GLY A 1 -20.06 17.30 -7.67
N GLN A 2 -19.20 18.00 -8.38
CA GLN A 2 -18.02 17.36 -8.98
C GLN A 2 -17.15 16.83 -7.84
N LYS A 3 -16.88 15.51 -7.79
CA LYS A 3 -15.85 14.96 -6.92
C LYS A 3 -14.53 15.61 -7.36
N LYS A 4 -13.94 16.40 -6.49
CA LYS A 4 -12.59 16.91 -6.72
C LYS A 4 -11.66 15.69 -6.73
N THR A 5 -10.92 15.49 -7.81
CA THR A 5 -9.86 14.50 -7.86
C THR A 5 -8.82 14.85 -6.80
N ASN A 6 -8.46 13.90 -5.97
CA ASN A 6 -7.41 14.02 -4.95
C ASN A 6 -6.44 12.86 -5.15
N ALA A 7 -5.24 13.16 -5.66
CA ALA A 7 -4.27 12.13 -5.97
C ALA A 7 -3.75 11.38 -4.72
N CYS A 8 -3.69 12.05 -3.55
CA CYS A 8 -3.38 11.36 -2.30
C CYS A 8 -4.47 10.33 -1.94
N ARG A 9 -5.75 10.64 -2.22
CA ARG A 9 -6.87 9.70 -2.04
C ARG A 9 -6.69 8.43 -2.88
N GLU A 10 -6.23 8.58 -4.12
CA GLU A 10 -5.95 7.45 -5.01
C GLU A 10 -4.82 6.58 -4.45
N ILE A 11 -3.77 7.20 -3.89
CA ILE A 11 -2.69 6.47 -3.23
C ILE A 11 -3.23 5.71 -2.00
N PHE A 12 -4.06 6.33 -1.16
CA PHE A 12 -4.69 5.65 -0.03
C PHE A 12 -5.55 4.46 -0.47
N ALA A 13 -6.30 4.59 -1.56
CA ALA A 13 -7.13 3.52 -2.08
C ALA A 13 -6.31 2.31 -2.57
N VAL A 14 -5.06 2.51 -2.94
CA VAL A 14 -4.12 1.44 -3.32
C VAL A 14 -3.39 0.86 -2.10
N GLU A 15 -2.96 1.72 -1.18
CA GLU A 15 -2.08 1.29 -0.09
C GLU A 15 -2.83 0.71 1.12
N LEU A 16 -3.96 1.28 1.53
CA LEU A 16 -4.66 0.83 2.74
C LEU A 16 -5.21 -0.60 2.66
N PRO A 17 -5.76 -1.09 1.51
CA PRO A 17 -6.27 -2.45 1.44
C PRO A 17 -5.23 -3.51 1.84
N TRP A 18 -4.05 -3.48 1.25
CA TRP A 18 -3.03 -4.48 1.55
C TRP A 18 -2.40 -4.27 2.94
N LEU A 19 -2.30 -3.03 3.43
CA LEU A 19 -1.84 -2.76 4.80
C LEU A 19 -2.80 -3.39 5.82
N VAL A 20 -4.10 -3.23 5.61
CA VAL A 20 -5.14 -3.83 6.47
C VAL A 20 -5.13 -5.36 6.36
N ASP A 21 -4.96 -5.91 5.16
CA ASP A 21 -4.87 -7.36 4.95
C ASP A 21 -3.68 -7.98 5.69
N VAL A 22 -2.53 -7.30 5.65
CA VAL A 22 -1.27 -7.81 6.25
C VAL A 22 -1.19 -7.55 7.76
N PHE A 23 -1.59 -6.36 8.21
CA PHE A 23 -1.35 -5.91 9.59
C PHE A 23 -2.60 -5.95 10.47
N GLY A 24 -3.77 -6.26 9.88
CA GLY A 24 -5.08 -6.25 10.55
C GLY A 24 -5.82 -4.93 10.39
N GLY A 25 -7.10 -4.91 10.77
CA GLY A 25 -7.97 -3.73 10.69
C GLY A 25 -7.37 -2.50 11.38
N ILE A 26 -7.85 -1.32 11.00
CA ILE A 26 -7.42 -0.07 11.61
C ILE A 26 -8.24 0.19 12.87
N LYS A 27 -7.59 0.27 14.01
CA LYS A 27 -8.21 0.60 15.31
C LYS A 27 -8.27 2.11 15.54
N ALA A 28 -7.17 2.80 15.26
CA ALA A 28 -7.05 4.25 15.46
C ALA A 28 -6.09 4.89 14.45
N LEU A 29 -6.36 6.16 14.12
CA LEU A 29 -5.52 7.02 13.29
C LEU A 29 -5.28 8.36 13.99
N HIS A 30 -4.05 8.88 13.83
CA HIS A 30 -3.71 10.27 14.06
C HIS A 30 -3.14 10.84 12.77
N VAL A 31 -3.79 11.88 12.24
CA VAL A 31 -3.49 12.40 10.90
C VAL A 31 -3.02 13.85 11.01
N PHE A 32 -1.91 14.14 10.33
CA PHE A 32 -1.47 15.49 10.03
C PHE A 32 -1.46 15.64 8.51
N HIS A 33 -2.17 16.64 8.00
CA HIS A 33 -2.18 16.92 6.57
C HIS A 33 -2.14 18.42 6.32
N LYS A 34 -1.63 18.80 5.18
CA LYS A 34 -1.61 20.19 4.72
C LYS A 34 -1.34 20.31 3.24
N LYS A 35 -1.72 21.48 2.71
CA LYS A 35 -1.21 21.96 1.43
C LYS A 35 0.21 22.49 1.61
N ALA A 36 1.21 21.68 1.26
CA ALA A 36 2.62 21.99 1.49
C ALA A 36 3.31 22.65 0.28
N SER A 37 2.80 22.40 -0.95
CA SER A 37 3.39 22.89 -2.18
C SER A 37 2.67 24.11 -2.78
N LYS A 38 3.25 24.64 -3.86
CA LYS A 38 2.64 25.71 -4.70
C LYS A 38 1.90 25.15 -5.93
N LEU A 39 1.66 23.83 -6.00
CA LEU A 39 0.91 23.24 -7.10
C LEU A 39 -0.53 23.80 -7.13
N GLU A 40 -1.06 24.03 -8.31
CA GLU A 40 -2.43 24.55 -8.52
C GLU A 40 -3.48 23.44 -8.33
N ILE A 41 -3.53 22.86 -7.13
CA ILE A 41 -4.48 21.83 -6.71
C ILE A 41 -5.24 22.32 -5.46
N ALA A 42 -6.49 21.94 -5.33
CA ALA A 42 -7.39 22.41 -4.27
C ALA A 42 -7.54 21.42 -3.10
N TYR A 43 -6.56 20.54 -2.90
CA TYR A 43 -6.53 19.55 -1.82
C TYR A 43 -5.15 19.55 -1.16
N ASP A 44 -5.06 18.96 0.03
CA ASP A 44 -3.82 18.79 0.74
C ASP A 44 -2.92 17.76 0.02
N ASP A 45 -1.66 18.07 -0.10
CA ASP A 45 -0.70 17.34 -0.92
C ASP A 45 0.39 16.62 -0.11
N LEU A 46 0.29 16.70 1.23
CA LEU A 46 1.14 15.98 2.17
C LEU A 46 0.31 15.49 3.35
N TYR A 47 0.39 14.20 3.60
CA TYR A 47 -0.23 13.51 4.73
C TYR A 47 0.82 12.73 5.51
N GLN A 48 0.78 12.85 6.84
CA GLN A 48 1.52 12.01 7.78
C GLN A 48 0.53 11.38 8.76
N ILE A 49 0.53 10.07 8.82
CA ILE A 49 -0.46 9.29 9.55
C ILE A 49 0.26 8.35 10.51
N LEU A 50 -0.14 8.37 11.78
CA LEU A 50 0.16 7.28 12.71
C LEU A 50 -1.05 6.37 12.75
N VAL A 51 -0.83 5.07 12.61
CA VAL A 51 -1.88 4.04 12.61
C VAL A 51 -1.64 3.04 13.74
N GLU A 52 -2.71 2.69 14.45
CA GLU A 52 -2.78 1.54 15.34
C GLU A 52 -3.69 0.50 14.69
N HIS A 53 -3.17 -0.70 14.48
CA HIS A 53 -3.93 -1.84 13.96
C HIS A 53 -4.58 -2.63 15.08
N ASP A 54 -5.66 -3.37 14.78
CA ASP A 54 -6.34 -4.26 15.74
C ASP A 54 -5.40 -5.37 16.27
N SER A 55 -4.40 -5.74 15.50
CA SER A 55 -3.32 -6.65 15.90
C SER A 55 -2.39 -6.07 16.98
N GLY A 56 -2.50 -4.77 17.30
CA GLY A 56 -1.58 -4.04 18.16
C GLY A 56 -0.33 -3.51 17.46
N ILE A 57 -0.18 -3.74 16.17
CA ILE A 57 0.93 -3.19 15.38
C ILE A 57 0.74 -1.67 15.22
N LEU A 58 1.83 -0.94 15.42
CA LEU A 58 1.90 0.50 15.20
C LEU A 58 2.64 0.79 13.91
N GLY A 59 2.08 1.68 13.10
CA GLY A 59 2.67 2.11 11.85
C GLY A 59 2.71 3.62 11.69
N SER A 60 3.56 4.07 10.78
CA SER A 60 3.55 5.45 10.27
C SER A 60 3.52 5.41 8.76
N LEU A 61 2.64 6.21 8.16
CA LEU A 61 2.47 6.32 6.72
C LEU A 61 2.64 7.77 6.29
N THR A 62 3.50 8.01 5.32
CA THR A 62 3.60 9.30 4.65
C THR A 62 3.13 9.15 3.22
N VAL A 63 2.20 10.00 2.81
CA VAL A 63 1.70 10.08 1.43
C VAL A 63 1.82 11.51 0.96
N ASP A 64 2.43 11.71 -0.20
CA ASP A 64 2.52 13.02 -0.84
C ASP A 64 2.45 12.91 -2.36
N VAL A 65 2.17 14.03 -3.00
CA VAL A 65 2.21 14.20 -4.48
C VAL A 65 3.15 15.32 -4.89
N ILE A 66 4.07 15.69 -4.01
CA ILE A 66 5.01 16.80 -4.19
C ILE A 66 6.45 16.32 -4.41
N SER A 67 6.74 15.07 -4.07
CA SER A 67 8.07 14.47 -4.28
C SER A 67 8.43 14.43 -5.77
N PRO A 68 9.62 14.89 -6.16
CA PRO A 68 10.02 14.91 -7.56
C PRO A 68 10.28 13.51 -8.13
N GLU A 69 10.47 12.53 -7.26
CA GLU A 69 10.69 11.13 -7.60
C GLU A 69 9.57 10.28 -6.96
N ALA A 70 8.96 9.41 -7.76
CA ALA A 70 7.99 8.46 -7.25
C ALA A 70 8.68 7.47 -6.30
N LYS A 71 8.24 7.45 -5.04
CA LYS A 71 8.72 6.55 -4.00
C LYS A 71 7.60 5.68 -3.48
N ARG A 72 7.89 4.38 -3.34
CA ARG A 72 7.04 3.42 -2.66
C ARG A 72 7.93 2.51 -1.83
N GLU A 73 7.94 2.70 -0.54
CA GLU A 73 8.83 2.00 0.37
C GLU A 73 8.07 1.50 1.59
N LEU A 74 8.45 0.33 2.08
CA LEU A 74 7.97 -0.23 3.33
C LEU A 74 9.15 -0.71 4.15
N GLU A 75 9.12 -0.43 5.45
CA GLU A 75 10.04 -1.03 6.41
C GLU A 75 9.24 -1.55 7.60
N VAL A 76 9.48 -2.81 7.97
CA VAL A 76 8.79 -3.48 9.08
C VAL A 76 9.82 -4.04 10.04
N TRP A 77 9.67 -3.71 11.32
CA TRP A 77 10.54 -4.21 12.37
C TRP A 77 9.75 -5.03 13.39
N GLY A 78 10.29 -6.16 13.75
CA GLY A 78 9.87 -6.96 14.88
C GLY A 78 11.08 -7.41 15.69
N GLU A 79 10.86 -8.01 16.84
CA GLU A 79 11.93 -8.51 17.70
C GLU A 79 12.82 -9.52 16.95
N GLU A 80 12.23 -10.36 16.11
CA GLU A 80 12.88 -11.46 15.42
C GLU A 80 13.12 -11.21 13.93
N PHE A 81 12.63 -10.11 13.35
CA PHE A 81 12.75 -9.84 11.92
C PHE A 81 12.82 -8.35 11.60
N CYS A 82 13.42 -8.07 10.43
CA CYS A 82 13.34 -6.77 9.78
C CYS A 82 13.17 -7.00 8.28
N ILE A 83 12.19 -6.34 7.69
CA ILE A 83 11.87 -6.41 6.25
C ILE A 83 11.98 -5.02 5.67
N ARG A 84 12.57 -4.92 4.48
CA ARG A 84 12.64 -3.71 3.66
C ARG A 84 12.14 -3.99 2.26
N TRP A 85 11.31 -3.11 1.75
CA TRP A 85 10.80 -3.19 0.39
C TRP A 85 10.81 -1.81 -0.28
N LYS A 86 11.15 -1.75 -1.57
CA LYS A 86 11.23 -0.51 -2.34
C LYS A 86 10.32 -0.54 -3.57
N GLY A 87 9.11 -1.05 -3.40
CA GLY A 87 8.03 -0.95 -4.39
C GLY A 87 8.05 -1.99 -5.50
N SER A 88 9.06 -2.84 -5.64
CA SER A 88 9.08 -3.89 -6.66
C SER A 88 9.41 -5.28 -6.05
N PRO A 89 8.99 -6.39 -6.70
CA PRO A 89 9.27 -7.74 -6.22
C PRO A 89 10.76 -8.06 -6.07
N LYS A 90 11.63 -7.38 -6.80
CA LYS A 90 13.10 -7.57 -6.75
C LYS A 90 13.77 -6.75 -5.65
N THR A 91 13.01 -5.96 -4.92
CA THR A 91 13.54 -5.06 -3.89
C THR A 91 13.01 -5.38 -2.51
N LEU A 92 12.56 -6.62 -2.30
CA LEU A 92 12.18 -7.14 -1.00
C LEU A 92 13.37 -7.80 -0.35
N TYR A 93 13.70 -7.36 0.86
CA TYR A 93 14.84 -7.85 1.64
C TYR A 93 14.38 -8.22 3.05
N ARG A 94 14.98 -9.29 3.58
CA ARG A 94 14.85 -9.69 4.98
C ARG A 94 16.21 -9.65 5.65
N TYR A 95 16.27 -9.14 6.86
CA TYR A 95 17.49 -9.14 7.66
C TYR A 95 17.78 -10.55 8.19
N ASP A 96 18.99 -11.05 7.91
CA ASP A 96 19.53 -12.27 8.46
C ASP A 96 20.40 -11.93 9.68
N LYS A 97 20.01 -12.43 10.87
CA LYS A 97 20.71 -12.17 12.14
C LYS A 97 22.08 -12.85 12.21
N GLU A 98 22.23 -14.03 11.60
CA GLU A 98 23.48 -14.79 11.61
C GLU A 98 24.51 -14.13 10.71
N LYS A 99 24.11 -13.73 9.52
CA LYS A 99 24.96 -13.06 8.54
C LYS A 99 25.10 -11.55 8.79
N LYS A 100 24.30 -11.01 9.71
CA LYS A 100 24.26 -9.56 10.04
C LYS A 100 24.07 -8.68 8.80
N GLY A 101 23.20 -9.09 7.87
CA GLY A 101 22.98 -8.42 6.60
C GLY A 101 21.59 -8.65 6.02
N PHE A 102 21.23 -7.88 5.00
CA PHE A 102 19.98 -8.06 4.29
C PHE A 102 20.15 -9.03 3.14
N GLU A 103 19.21 -9.96 3.01
CA GLU A 103 19.13 -10.92 1.90
C GLU A 103 17.87 -10.65 1.08
N GLU A 104 18.00 -10.75 -0.24
CA GLU A 104 16.88 -10.63 -1.16
C GLU A 104 15.89 -11.79 -0.95
N VAL A 105 14.60 -11.46 -0.91
CA VAL A 105 13.50 -12.44 -0.88
C VAL A 105 12.89 -12.49 -2.27
N SER A 106 13.09 -13.59 -2.97
CA SER A 106 12.46 -13.81 -4.29
C SER A 106 10.98 -14.17 -4.12
N LEU A 107 10.09 -13.37 -4.70
CA LEU A 107 8.64 -13.62 -4.68
C LEU A 107 8.17 -14.39 -5.91
N TYR A 108 8.88 -14.28 -7.03
CA TYR A 108 8.53 -14.90 -8.31
C TYR A 108 9.77 -15.49 -8.94
N GLU A 109 9.65 -16.65 -9.57
CA GLU A 109 10.72 -17.23 -10.40
C GLU A 109 11.06 -16.31 -11.58
N ARG A 110 10.03 -15.67 -12.15
CA ARG A 110 10.15 -14.69 -13.22
C ARG A 110 9.20 -13.52 -12.97
N VAL A 111 9.73 -12.30 -12.97
CA VAL A 111 8.94 -11.08 -12.90
C VAL A 111 8.61 -10.62 -14.30
N GLU A 112 7.32 -10.60 -14.63
CA GLU A 112 6.80 -10.04 -15.88
C GLU A 112 6.60 -8.54 -15.68
N HIS A 113 7.15 -7.74 -16.62
CA HIS A 113 7.05 -6.28 -16.59
C HIS A 113 7.17 -5.69 -17.98
N MET A 114 6.19 -4.92 -18.39
CA MET A 114 6.21 -4.17 -19.64
C MET A 114 7.00 -2.85 -19.48
N ARG A 115 7.85 -2.53 -20.43
CA ARG A 115 8.75 -1.35 -20.38
C ARG A 115 8.02 -0.02 -20.34
N GLU A 116 6.79 0.01 -20.86
CA GLU A 116 5.95 1.21 -20.95
C GLU A 116 5.30 1.59 -19.62
N TYR A 117 5.30 0.67 -18.64
CA TYR A 117 4.68 0.91 -17.34
C TYR A 117 5.70 1.34 -16.27
N SER A 118 5.20 1.95 -15.21
CA SER A 118 5.99 2.26 -14.01
C SER A 118 6.65 0.98 -13.46
N GLN A 119 7.87 1.11 -12.93
CA GLN A 119 8.59 0.01 -12.29
C GLN A 119 7.82 -0.66 -11.12
N PHE A 120 6.77 -0.01 -10.61
CA PHE A 120 5.92 -0.55 -9.56
C PHE A 120 4.79 -1.44 -10.08
N VAL A 121 4.57 -1.46 -11.41
CA VAL A 121 3.55 -2.29 -12.06
C VAL A 121 4.17 -3.63 -12.42
N VAL A 122 3.57 -4.72 -11.94
CA VAL A 122 4.02 -6.10 -12.15
C VAL A 122 2.85 -6.92 -12.69
N GLU A 123 2.97 -7.43 -13.91
CA GLU A 123 1.90 -8.16 -14.59
C GLU A 123 1.48 -9.43 -13.85
N ASN A 124 2.40 -10.07 -13.14
CA ASN A 124 2.09 -11.24 -12.31
C ASN A 124 0.94 -10.96 -11.32
N ALA A 125 0.91 -9.78 -10.69
CA ALA A 125 -0.13 -9.40 -9.74
C ALA A 125 -1.51 -9.29 -10.41
N TYR A 126 -1.58 -8.67 -11.59
CA TYR A 126 -2.82 -8.57 -12.37
C TYR A 126 -3.31 -9.91 -12.87
N TYR A 127 -2.39 -10.79 -13.29
CA TYR A 127 -2.74 -12.14 -13.67
C TYR A 127 -3.37 -12.92 -12.51
N GLU A 128 -2.76 -12.86 -11.34
CA GLU A 128 -3.28 -13.52 -10.13
C GLU A 128 -4.66 -12.98 -9.72
N GLU A 129 -4.86 -11.65 -9.84
CA GLU A 129 -6.15 -11.00 -9.58
C GLU A 129 -7.23 -11.52 -10.53
N LEU A 130 -6.95 -11.58 -11.83
CA LEU A 130 -7.87 -12.12 -12.84
C LEU A 130 -8.19 -13.61 -12.59
N VAL A 131 -7.21 -14.42 -12.24
CA VAL A 131 -7.40 -15.84 -11.88
C VAL A 131 -8.33 -15.97 -10.68
N ASN A 132 -8.13 -15.17 -9.64
CA ASN A 132 -9.01 -15.17 -8.47
C ASN A 132 -10.43 -14.70 -8.83
N PHE A 133 -10.56 -13.62 -9.61
CA PHE A 133 -11.87 -13.12 -10.05
C PHE A 133 -12.65 -14.17 -10.85
N ILE A 134 -12.04 -14.79 -11.87
CA ILE A 134 -12.68 -15.83 -12.66
C ILE A 134 -13.04 -17.03 -11.78
N GLY A 135 -12.12 -17.48 -10.92
CA GLY A 135 -12.36 -18.56 -9.97
C GLY A 135 -13.54 -18.28 -9.03
N THR A 136 -13.70 -17.04 -8.60
CA THR A 136 -14.83 -16.60 -7.77
C THR A 136 -16.14 -16.62 -8.54
N VAL A 137 -16.17 -16.12 -9.78
CA VAL A 137 -17.36 -16.17 -10.65
C VAL A 137 -17.80 -17.61 -10.93
N GLU A 138 -16.85 -18.52 -11.10
CA GLU A 138 -17.12 -19.95 -11.33
C GLU A 138 -17.45 -20.73 -10.04
N GLY A 139 -17.42 -20.08 -8.86
CA GLY A 139 -17.64 -20.74 -7.57
C GLY A 139 -16.51 -21.68 -7.11
N LYS A 140 -15.32 -21.55 -7.71
CA LYS A 140 -14.12 -22.37 -7.41
C LYS A 140 -13.19 -21.73 -6.37
N ALA A 141 -13.33 -20.44 -6.13
CA ALA A 141 -12.53 -19.69 -5.16
C ALA A 141 -13.40 -18.69 -4.38
N ALA A 142 -12.98 -18.32 -3.19
CA ALA A 142 -13.52 -17.15 -2.50
C ALA A 142 -12.85 -15.86 -3.04
N PRO A 143 -13.56 -14.71 -3.05
CA PRO A 143 -12.92 -13.44 -3.38
C PRO A 143 -11.85 -13.14 -2.35
N ARG A 144 -10.67 -12.71 -2.79
CA ARG A 144 -9.59 -12.27 -1.88
C ARG A 144 -9.94 -10.97 -1.16
N TRP A 145 -10.77 -10.16 -1.78
CA TRP A 145 -11.21 -8.86 -1.28
C TRP A 145 -12.68 -8.62 -1.62
N SER A 146 -13.46 -8.11 -0.67
CA SER A 146 -14.91 -7.90 -0.82
C SER A 146 -15.28 -6.42 -0.91
N PHE A 147 -16.48 -6.12 -1.43
CA PHE A 147 -17.02 -4.77 -1.43
C PHE A 147 -17.27 -4.19 -0.03
N GLU A 148 -17.51 -5.06 0.97
CA GLU A 148 -17.62 -4.65 2.36
C GLU A 148 -16.28 -4.13 2.90
N GLN A 149 -15.17 -4.79 2.55
CA GLN A 149 -13.82 -4.34 2.88
C GLN A 149 -13.49 -3.03 2.16
N ASP A 150 -13.84 -2.88 0.87
CA ASP A 150 -13.68 -1.61 0.15
C ASP A 150 -14.44 -0.47 0.83
N ARG A 151 -15.67 -0.72 1.27
CA ARG A 151 -16.48 0.28 1.96
C ARG A 151 -15.84 0.71 3.28
N GLU A 152 -15.25 -0.20 4.01
CA GLU A 152 -14.51 0.09 5.24
C GLU A 152 -13.29 0.96 4.94
N ILE A 153 -12.48 0.59 3.95
CA ILE A 153 -11.32 1.37 3.51
C ILE A 153 -11.73 2.78 3.07
N LEU A 154 -12.79 2.92 2.28
CA LEU A 154 -13.29 4.24 1.88
C LEU A 154 -13.72 5.09 3.08
N SER A 155 -14.31 4.49 4.11
CA SER A 155 -14.63 5.18 5.36
C SER A 155 -13.39 5.68 6.09
N TRP A 156 -12.31 4.90 6.10
CA TRP A 156 -11.03 5.34 6.66
C TRP A 156 -10.41 6.46 5.84
N ILE A 157 -10.45 6.39 4.51
CA ILE A 157 -9.96 7.47 3.63
C ILE A 157 -10.72 8.77 3.90
N ASP A 158 -12.06 8.71 4.01
CA ASP A 158 -12.87 9.89 4.32
C ASP A 158 -12.48 10.52 5.68
N ARG A 159 -12.09 9.71 6.66
CA ARG A 159 -11.59 10.19 7.97
C ARG A 159 -10.18 10.76 7.90
N ILE A 160 -9.32 10.24 7.02
CA ILE A 160 -7.97 10.77 6.79
C ILE A 160 -8.03 12.16 6.15
N GLU A 161 -9.02 12.40 5.30
CA GLU A 161 -9.21 13.66 4.57
C GLU A 161 -10.01 14.72 5.37
N ALA A 162 -10.60 14.36 6.52
CA ALA A 162 -11.43 15.26 7.33
C ALA A 162 -10.60 16.21 8.19
#